data_7b2132520d3121bce5ef69c6e995b666
#
_entry.id   7b2132520d3121bce5ef69c6e995b666
#
_cell.length_a   1.000
_cell.length_b   1.000
_cell.length_c   1.000
_cell.angle_alpha   90.00
_cell.angle_beta   90.00
_cell.angle_gamma   90.00
#
_symmetry.space_group_name_H-M   'P 1'
#
loop_
_entity.id
_entity.type
_entity.pdbx_description
1 polymer ?
#
loop_
_entity_poly.entity_id
_entity_poly.type
_entity_poly.pdbx_seq_one_letter_code
_entity_poly.pdbx_strand_id
1 'polypeptide(L)'
;MHPLAPVAAVGRSTLSMLAAVGRVTIYLGATLSHLVRPPFYPREFLSALLTIGWFSLPVVGLTTLFTGGALALQIYAGGARFNAEAVVPQIVAIGMVRELGPVLTGLMVAGRVAASIAAEVGTMKVTEQIDALVTLSTNPMKYLTVPRVLAATLALPLLAAVGNVIGILGGYLVGTTRLDFNAAVYLTNTVDFLEAADVVSGLVKAAVFGFIVALMGCYHGMNSGRGAQGVGRATTNAVVSSSILILASNYLLTEVFFSA
;
A
#
# COMPACT_ATOMS: atom_id res chain seq x y z
N MET A 1 -16.17 -40.92 -18.75
CA MET A 1 -15.43 -39.81 -18.10
C MET A 1 -13.96 -40.17 -18.11
N HIS A 2 -13.08 -39.37 -18.72
CA HIS A 2 -11.63 -39.66 -18.77
C HIS A 2 -11.05 -39.57 -17.34
N PRO A 3 -10.41 -40.59 -16.81
CA PRO A 3 -9.87 -40.58 -15.43
C PRO A 3 -8.80 -39.49 -15.21
N LEU A 4 -8.23 -38.92 -16.28
CA LEU A 4 -7.23 -37.85 -16.22
C LEU A 4 -7.83 -36.42 -16.20
N ALA A 5 -9.15 -36.27 -16.29
CA ALA A 5 -9.81 -34.96 -16.30
C ALA A 5 -9.47 -34.06 -15.07
N PRO A 6 -9.45 -34.57 -13.82
CA PRO A 6 -9.10 -33.78 -12.65
C PRO A 6 -7.61 -33.35 -12.65
N VAL A 7 -6.71 -34.23 -13.08
CA VAL A 7 -5.28 -33.93 -13.18
C VAL A 7 -5.02 -32.86 -14.23
N ALA A 8 -5.69 -32.97 -15.37
CA ALA A 8 -5.61 -31.93 -16.43
C ALA A 8 -6.21 -30.60 -15.99
N ALA A 9 -7.24 -30.57 -15.13
CA ALA A 9 -7.79 -29.35 -14.57
C ALA A 9 -6.80 -28.66 -13.61
N VAL A 10 -6.19 -29.42 -12.71
CA VAL A 10 -5.14 -28.92 -11.80
C VAL A 10 -3.95 -28.40 -12.61
N GLY A 11 -3.48 -29.15 -13.62
CA GLY A 11 -2.38 -28.73 -14.48
C GLY A 11 -2.66 -27.42 -15.21
N ARG A 12 -3.86 -27.23 -15.75
CA ARG A 12 -4.26 -25.96 -16.39
C ARG A 12 -4.30 -24.80 -15.39
N SER A 13 -4.81 -25.05 -14.18
CA SER A 13 -4.86 -24.02 -13.13
C SER A 13 -3.47 -23.56 -12.70
N THR A 14 -2.55 -24.49 -12.47
CA THR A 14 -1.15 -24.18 -12.10
C THR A 14 -0.41 -23.44 -13.22
N LEU A 15 -0.56 -23.89 -14.47
CA LEU A 15 0.04 -23.22 -15.63
C LEU A 15 -0.54 -21.81 -15.82
N SER A 16 -1.83 -21.62 -15.63
CA SER A 16 -2.46 -20.28 -15.71
C SER A 16 -1.96 -19.33 -14.62
N MET A 17 -1.75 -19.84 -13.41
CA MET A 17 -1.18 -19.08 -12.30
C MET A 17 0.28 -18.70 -12.58
N LEU A 18 1.12 -19.64 -13.03
CA LEU A 18 2.50 -19.38 -13.41
C LEU A 18 2.59 -18.36 -14.56
N ALA A 19 1.71 -18.48 -15.54
CA ALA A 19 1.63 -17.51 -16.64
C ALA A 19 1.21 -16.10 -16.15
N ALA A 20 0.31 -16.01 -15.17
CA ALA A 20 -0.06 -14.73 -14.56
C ALA A 20 1.12 -14.10 -13.82
N VAL A 21 1.83 -14.87 -13.00
CA VAL A 21 3.05 -14.41 -12.32
C VAL A 21 4.10 -13.94 -13.35
N GLY A 22 4.33 -14.74 -14.41
CA GLY A 22 5.28 -14.39 -15.47
C GLY A 22 4.93 -13.06 -16.17
N ARG A 23 3.66 -12.81 -16.49
CA ARG A 23 3.22 -11.55 -17.07
C ARG A 23 3.48 -10.34 -16.14
N VAL A 24 3.19 -10.49 -14.86
CA VAL A 24 3.47 -9.42 -13.87
C VAL A 24 4.97 -9.18 -13.75
N THR A 25 5.79 -10.24 -13.72
CA THR A 25 7.25 -10.13 -13.65
C THR A 25 7.84 -9.44 -14.88
N ILE A 26 7.35 -9.77 -16.07
CA ILE A 26 7.77 -9.11 -17.32
C ILE A 26 7.38 -7.61 -17.29
N TYR A 27 6.16 -7.30 -16.83
CA TYR A 27 5.71 -5.92 -16.69
C TYR A 27 6.54 -5.15 -15.66
N LEU A 28 6.89 -5.76 -14.54
CA LEU A 28 7.79 -5.22 -13.53
C LEU A 28 9.17 -4.92 -14.13
N GLY A 29 9.77 -5.89 -14.83
CA GLY A 29 11.07 -5.71 -15.48
C GLY A 29 11.07 -4.59 -16.51
N ALA A 30 10.01 -4.50 -17.32
CA ALA A 30 9.83 -3.40 -18.27
C ALA A 30 9.71 -2.05 -17.55
N THR A 31 8.91 -1.97 -16.47
CA THR A 31 8.77 -0.75 -15.67
C THR A 31 10.10 -0.30 -15.08
N LEU A 32 10.85 -1.20 -14.46
CA LEU A 32 12.17 -0.90 -13.88
C LEU A 32 13.18 -0.44 -14.95
N SER A 33 13.17 -1.08 -16.13
CA SER A 33 14.01 -0.67 -17.27
C SER A 33 13.70 0.75 -17.74
N HIS A 34 12.43 1.14 -17.77
CA HIS A 34 12.01 2.46 -18.20
C HIS A 34 12.18 3.55 -17.14
N LEU A 35 12.33 3.18 -15.88
CA LEU A 35 12.51 4.08 -14.75
C LEU A 35 13.84 4.87 -14.84
N VAL A 36 14.88 4.24 -15.43
CA VAL A 36 16.23 4.82 -15.55
C VAL A 36 16.47 5.51 -16.91
N ARG A 37 15.62 5.25 -17.91
CA ARG A 37 15.85 5.74 -19.27
C ARG A 37 15.02 6.99 -19.59
N PRO A 38 15.63 8.10 -20.09
CA PRO A 38 14.88 9.27 -20.53
C PRO A 38 13.95 8.92 -21.73
N PRO A 39 12.89 9.71 -22.00
CA PRO A 39 12.50 10.97 -21.37
C PRO A 39 11.78 10.79 -20.03
N PHE A 40 11.92 11.80 -19.14
CA PHE A 40 11.18 11.89 -17.88
C PHE A 40 10.04 12.91 -18.02
N TYR A 41 8.91 12.63 -17.35
CA TYR A 41 7.71 13.48 -17.40
C TYR A 41 7.42 14.08 -16.00
N PRO A 42 8.13 15.17 -15.61
CA PRO A 42 8.01 15.71 -14.26
C PRO A 42 6.62 16.27 -13.94
N ARG A 43 5.91 16.78 -14.94
CA ARG A 43 4.54 17.27 -14.77
C ARG A 43 3.58 16.16 -14.38
N GLU A 44 3.65 15.02 -15.06
CA GLU A 44 2.82 13.85 -14.76
C GLU A 44 3.17 13.25 -13.40
N PHE A 45 4.46 13.24 -13.04
CA PHE A 45 4.92 12.83 -11.72
C PHE A 45 4.35 13.71 -10.60
N LEU A 46 4.42 15.04 -10.72
CA LEU A 46 3.90 15.96 -9.72
C LEU A 46 2.38 15.86 -9.60
N SER A 47 1.66 15.75 -10.73
CA SER A 47 0.22 15.53 -10.74
C SER A 47 -0.16 14.23 -10.01
N ALA A 48 0.54 13.14 -10.32
CA ALA A 48 0.33 11.85 -9.65
C ALA A 48 0.67 11.94 -8.15
N LEU A 49 1.76 12.61 -7.77
CA LEU A 49 2.17 12.79 -6.37
C LEU A 49 1.10 13.53 -5.55
N LEU A 50 0.53 14.60 -6.09
CA LEU A 50 -0.55 15.36 -5.46
C LEU A 50 -1.82 14.51 -5.35
N THR A 51 -2.19 13.82 -6.42
CA THR A 51 -3.41 13.00 -6.44
C THR A 51 -3.31 11.81 -5.48
N ILE A 52 -2.18 11.15 -5.41
CA ILE A 52 -1.94 10.02 -4.52
C ILE A 52 -1.79 10.50 -3.08
N GLY A 53 -0.96 11.51 -2.84
CA GLY A 53 -0.62 12.00 -1.51
C GLY A 53 -1.76 12.76 -0.86
N TRP A 54 -2.07 13.94 -1.38
CA TRP A 54 -3.00 14.88 -0.76
C TRP A 54 -4.40 14.31 -0.54
N PHE A 55 -4.98 13.72 -1.58
CA PHE A 55 -6.33 13.18 -1.48
C PHE A 55 -6.45 11.87 -0.68
N SER A 56 -5.34 11.24 -0.29
CA SER A 56 -5.38 10.08 0.62
C SER A 56 -5.24 10.47 2.09
N LEU A 57 -4.75 11.67 2.40
CA LEU A 57 -4.56 12.13 3.79
C LEU A 57 -5.80 11.96 4.67
N PRO A 58 -7.01 12.38 4.28
CA PRO A 58 -8.16 12.26 5.17
C PRO A 58 -8.50 10.81 5.54
N VAL A 59 -8.47 9.91 4.56
CA VAL A 59 -8.81 8.49 4.81
C VAL A 59 -7.73 7.80 5.62
N VAL A 60 -6.46 8.08 5.35
CA VAL A 60 -5.34 7.53 6.13
C VAL A 60 -5.36 8.07 7.55
N GLY A 61 -5.51 9.40 7.71
CA GLY A 61 -5.54 10.03 9.02
C GLY A 61 -6.68 9.53 9.91
N LEU A 62 -7.91 9.48 9.40
CA LEU A 62 -9.05 8.96 10.18
C LEU A 62 -8.89 7.49 10.53
N THR A 63 -8.45 6.67 9.57
CA THR A 63 -8.25 5.24 9.81
C THR A 63 -7.20 4.99 10.89
N THR A 64 -6.05 5.67 10.82
CA THR A 64 -4.97 5.49 11.80
C THR A 64 -5.34 6.07 13.16
N LEU A 65 -6.05 7.20 13.22
CA LEU A 65 -6.53 7.81 14.47
C LEU A 65 -7.41 6.84 15.26
N PHE A 66 -8.43 6.30 14.61
CA PHE A 66 -9.35 5.37 15.26
C PHE A 66 -8.67 4.03 15.59
N THR A 67 -7.78 3.56 14.75
CA THR A 67 -7.03 2.33 15.02
C THR A 67 -6.10 2.49 16.21
N GLY A 68 -5.37 3.61 16.30
CA GLY A 68 -4.51 3.88 17.46
C GLY A 68 -5.28 3.98 18.77
N GLY A 69 -6.44 4.67 18.76
CA GLY A 69 -7.33 4.73 19.90
C GLY A 69 -7.90 3.36 20.31
N ALA A 70 -8.37 2.57 19.36
CA ALA A 70 -8.88 1.22 19.59
C ALA A 70 -7.77 0.28 20.12
N LEU A 71 -6.56 0.40 19.57
CA LEU A 71 -5.40 -0.37 20.02
C LEU A 71 -5.05 -0.05 21.48
N ALA A 72 -5.07 1.23 21.89
CA ALA A 72 -4.83 1.63 23.28
C ALA A 72 -5.84 1.00 24.23
N LEU A 73 -7.14 1.02 23.91
CA LEU A 73 -8.18 0.36 24.71
C LEU A 73 -7.95 -1.15 24.81
N GLN A 74 -7.62 -1.79 23.68
CA GLN A 74 -7.43 -3.24 23.65
C GLN A 74 -6.21 -3.69 24.45
N ILE A 75 -5.10 -2.96 24.35
CA ILE A 75 -3.87 -3.27 25.10
C ILE A 75 -4.10 -3.02 26.60
N TYR A 76 -4.79 -1.93 26.96
CA TYR A 76 -5.15 -1.66 28.35
C TYR A 76 -6.00 -2.77 28.95
N ALA A 77 -7.09 -3.17 28.29
CA ALA A 77 -7.97 -4.24 28.73
C ALA A 77 -7.26 -5.60 28.83
N GLY A 78 -6.31 -5.88 27.94
CA GLY A 78 -5.46 -7.06 28.01
C GLY A 78 -4.41 -6.97 29.11
N GLY A 79 -3.75 -5.82 29.24
CA GLY A 79 -2.70 -5.55 30.22
C GLY A 79 -3.19 -5.57 31.67
N ALA A 80 -4.43 -5.14 31.91
CA ALA A 80 -5.06 -5.17 33.23
C ALA A 80 -5.10 -6.57 33.85
N ARG A 81 -5.13 -7.62 33.04
CA ARG A 81 -5.10 -9.01 33.51
C ARG A 81 -3.74 -9.43 34.11
N PHE A 82 -2.68 -8.69 33.78
CA PHE A 82 -1.31 -8.97 34.21
C PHE A 82 -0.66 -7.83 34.99
N ASN A 83 -1.44 -6.81 35.42
CA ASN A 83 -0.96 -5.55 36.02
C ASN A 83 0.12 -4.86 35.15
N ALA A 84 -0.05 -4.90 33.84
CA ALA A 84 0.89 -4.37 32.84
C ALA A 84 0.30 -3.19 32.03
N GLU A 85 -0.55 -2.37 32.67
CA GLU A 85 -1.21 -1.24 31.98
C GLU A 85 -0.20 -0.16 31.60
N ALA A 86 0.89 -0.03 32.34
CA ALA A 86 1.91 1.00 32.12
C ALA A 86 2.63 0.88 30.75
N VAL A 87 2.57 -0.30 30.08
CA VAL A 87 3.21 -0.52 28.77
C VAL A 87 2.35 -0.10 27.58
N VAL A 88 1.12 0.37 27.79
CA VAL A 88 0.20 0.77 26.73
C VAL A 88 0.82 1.78 25.75
N PRO A 89 1.46 2.89 26.19
CA PRO A 89 2.04 3.87 25.29
C PRO A 89 3.10 3.26 24.36
N GLN A 90 3.95 2.41 24.89
CA GLN A 90 5.07 1.77 24.19
C GLN A 90 4.56 0.79 23.12
N ILE A 91 3.59 -0.06 23.48
CA ILE A 91 3.04 -1.04 22.53
C ILE A 91 2.21 -0.37 21.43
N VAL A 92 1.46 0.69 21.77
CA VAL A 92 0.74 1.49 20.76
C VAL A 92 1.72 2.13 19.79
N ALA A 93 2.80 2.74 20.30
CA ALA A 93 3.80 3.39 19.48
C ALA A 93 4.47 2.41 18.50
N ILE A 94 5.02 1.31 19.01
CA ILE A 94 5.72 0.33 18.19
C ILE A 94 4.77 -0.39 17.22
N GLY A 95 3.56 -0.74 17.68
CA GLY A 95 2.54 -1.39 16.85
C GLY A 95 2.09 -0.51 15.68
N MET A 96 1.94 0.80 15.92
CA MET A 96 1.62 1.76 14.86
C MET A 96 2.78 1.94 13.90
N VAL A 97 3.99 2.17 14.39
CA VAL A 97 5.13 2.55 13.55
C VAL A 97 5.65 1.38 12.72
N ARG A 98 5.78 0.18 13.30
CA ARG A 98 6.34 -0.99 12.61
C ARG A 98 5.36 -1.69 11.68
N GLU A 99 4.07 -1.77 12.06
CA GLU A 99 3.11 -2.66 11.39
C GLU A 99 1.84 -1.94 10.94
N LEU A 100 1.03 -1.46 11.87
CA LEU A 100 -0.32 -1.00 11.57
C LEU A 100 -0.33 0.25 10.69
N GLY A 101 0.52 1.22 10.96
CA GLY A 101 0.59 2.45 10.18
C GLY A 101 0.93 2.20 8.70
N PRO A 102 2.05 1.54 8.38
CA PRO A 102 2.39 1.22 7.01
C PRO A 102 1.34 0.33 6.31
N VAL A 103 0.87 -0.73 6.96
CA VAL A 103 -0.10 -1.67 6.37
C VAL A 103 -1.45 -1.01 6.14
N LEU A 104 -2.00 -0.29 7.13
CA LEU A 104 -3.27 0.41 6.96
C LEU A 104 -3.19 1.48 5.88
N THR A 105 -2.11 2.26 5.87
CA THR A 105 -1.87 3.24 4.79
C THR A 105 -1.83 2.55 3.44
N GLY A 106 -1.07 1.46 3.31
CA GLY A 106 -0.97 0.68 2.08
C GLY A 106 -2.32 0.16 1.60
N LEU A 107 -3.11 -0.47 2.47
CA LEU A 107 -4.43 -1.02 2.13
C LEU A 107 -5.46 0.06 1.79
N MET A 108 -5.50 1.18 2.54
CA MET A 108 -6.39 2.31 2.23
C MET A 108 -6.05 2.95 0.90
N VAL A 109 -4.76 3.15 0.63
CA VAL A 109 -4.29 3.68 -0.65
C VAL A 109 -4.51 2.66 -1.78
N ALA A 110 -4.34 1.36 -1.55
CA ALA A 110 -4.67 0.33 -2.54
C ALA A 110 -6.14 0.40 -2.95
N GLY A 111 -7.06 0.48 -1.99
CA GLY A 111 -8.49 0.57 -2.27
C GLY A 111 -8.88 1.80 -3.10
N ARG A 112 -8.22 2.93 -2.86
CA ARG A 112 -8.52 4.19 -3.55
C ARG A 112 -7.67 4.39 -4.82
N VAL A 113 -6.35 4.30 -4.70
CA VAL A 113 -5.41 4.71 -5.75
C VAL A 113 -5.22 3.62 -6.80
N ALA A 114 -5.06 2.32 -6.41
CA ALA A 114 -4.96 1.26 -7.40
C ALA A 114 -6.24 1.16 -8.25
N ALA A 115 -7.42 1.31 -7.62
CA ALA A 115 -8.68 1.34 -8.33
C ALA A 115 -8.76 2.53 -9.30
N SER A 116 -8.41 3.73 -8.83
CA SER A 116 -8.43 4.95 -9.65
C SER A 116 -7.48 4.86 -10.84
N ILE A 117 -6.23 4.42 -10.63
CA ILE A 117 -5.25 4.22 -11.70
C ILE A 117 -5.75 3.18 -12.70
N ALA A 118 -6.28 2.04 -12.23
CA ALA A 118 -6.80 1.00 -13.10
C ALA A 118 -8.01 1.46 -13.91
N ALA A 119 -8.89 2.27 -13.31
CA ALA A 119 -10.03 2.87 -14.00
C ALA A 119 -9.60 3.86 -15.08
N GLU A 120 -8.68 4.77 -14.75
CA GLU A 120 -8.17 5.78 -15.67
C GLU A 120 -7.46 5.15 -16.85
N VAL A 121 -6.44 4.32 -16.59
CA VAL A 121 -5.66 3.65 -17.62
C VAL A 121 -6.53 2.68 -18.45
N GLY A 122 -7.44 1.97 -17.77
CA GLY A 122 -8.39 1.07 -18.44
C GLY A 122 -9.35 1.82 -19.35
N THR A 123 -9.82 2.99 -18.96
CA THR A 123 -10.66 3.86 -19.82
C THR A 123 -9.86 4.38 -21.01
N MET A 124 -8.63 4.85 -20.80
CA MET A 124 -7.74 5.27 -21.88
C MET A 124 -7.50 4.15 -22.90
N LYS A 125 -7.41 2.90 -22.43
CA LYS A 125 -7.29 1.74 -23.33
C LYS A 125 -8.56 1.49 -24.14
N VAL A 126 -9.72 1.50 -23.49
CA VAL A 126 -11.01 1.23 -24.17
C VAL A 126 -11.35 2.32 -25.17
N THR A 127 -10.91 3.56 -24.96
CA THR A 127 -11.10 4.71 -25.86
C THR A 127 -9.94 4.90 -26.84
N GLU A 128 -9.05 3.92 -26.98
CA GLU A 128 -7.91 3.90 -27.93
C GLU A 128 -6.89 5.05 -27.71
N GLN A 129 -6.94 5.75 -26.56
CA GLN A 129 -5.98 6.82 -26.26
C GLN A 129 -4.55 6.27 -26.08
N ILE A 130 -4.39 5.03 -25.61
CA ILE A 130 -3.07 4.38 -25.51
C ILE A 130 -2.49 4.13 -26.89
N ASP A 131 -3.32 3.71 -27.86
CA ASP A 131 -2.90 3.49 -29.25
C ASP A 131 -2.54 4.82 -29.92
N ALA A 132 -3.29 5.88 -29.62
CA ALA A 132 -2.94 7.23 -30.06
C ALA A 132 -1.57 7.70 -29.53
N LEU A 133 -1.23 7.41 -28.26
CA LEU A 133 0.11 7.69 -27.73
C LEU A 133 1.22 6.96 -28.50
N VAL A 134 0.98 5.69 -28.85
CA VAL A 134 1.93 4.89 -29.63
C VAL A 134 2.11 5.48 -31.05
N THR A 135 1.04 5.89 -31.72
CA THR A 135 1.12 6.53 -33.03
C THR A 135 1.87 7.86 -32.99
N LEU A 136 1.81 8.58 -31.87
CA LEU A 136 2.59 9.79 -31.62
C LEU A 136 4.04 9.50 -31.14
N SER A 137 4.52 8.27 -31.30
CA SER A 137 5.85 7.82 -30.90
C SER A 137 6.13 7.98 -29.39
N THR A 138 5.09 8.09 -28.56
CA THR A 138 5.21 8.18 -27.10
C THR A 138 5.04 6.80 -26.49
N ASN A 139 6.01 6.37 -25.69
CA ASN A 139 5.93 5.08 -25.00
C ASN A 139 4.94 5.15 -23.82
N PRO A 140 3.81 4.39 -23.86
CA PRO A 140 2.80 4.43 -22.80
C PRO A 140 3.33 4.04 -21.42
N MET A 141 4.30 3.11 -21.35
CA MET A 141 4.93 2.73 -20.07
C MET A 141 5.64 3.92 -19.43
N LYS A 142 6.38 4.71 -20.20
CA LYS A 142 7.09 5.89 -19.71
C LYS A 142 6.17 7.02 -19.31
N TYR A 143 5.10 7.22 -20.09
CA TYR A 143 4.18 8.33 -19.88
C TYR A 143 3.15 8.06 -18.76
N LEU A 144 2.61 6.83 -18.71
CA LEU A 144 1.54 6.48 -17.78
C LEU A 144 2.05 5.76 -16.52
N THR A 145 2.90 4.73 -16.67
CA THR A 145 3.27 3.83 -15.56
C THR A 145 4.37 4.42 -14.70
N VAL A 146 5.49 4.84 -15.30
CA VAL A 146 6.67 5.28 -14.55
C VAL A 146 6.39 6.45 -13.61
N PRO A 147 5.72 7.55 -14.03
CA PRO A 147 5.43 8.67 -13.13
C PRO A 147 4.54 8.27 -11.95
N ARG A 148 3.53 7.41 -12.19
CA ARG A 148 2.62 6.94 -11.13
C ARG A 148 3.32 6.05 -10.12
N VAL A 149 4.19 5.14 -10.59
CA VAL A 149 4.97 4.25 -9.73
C VAL A 149 5.94 5.04 -8.85
N LEU A 150 6.70 5.98 -9.44
CA LEU A 150 7.59 6.86 -8.68
C LEU A 150 6.83 7.70 -7.65
N ALA A 151 5.71 8.31 -8.07
CA ALA A 151 4.90 9.14 -7.20
C ALA A 151 4.34 8.35 -6.00
N ALA A 152 3.82 7.15 -6.22
CA ALA A 152 3.29 6.32 -5.16
C ALA A 152 4.39 5.82 -4.21
N THR A 153 5.55 5.42 -4.75
CA THR A 153 6.70 4.98 -3.95
C THR A 153 7.20 6.08 -3.00
N LEU A 154 7.11 7.35 -3.40
CA LEU A 154 7.49 8.48 -2.56
C LEU A 154 6.35 8.99 -1.68
N ALA A 155 5.10 8.95 -2.15
CA ALA A 155 3.95 9.44 -1.40
C ALA A 155 3.60 8.55 -0.21
N LEU A 156 3.67 7.23 -0.34
CA LEU A 156 3.24 6.33 0.72
C LEU A 156 4.09 6.40 2.00
N PRO A 157 5.43 6.49 1.96
CA PRO A 157 6.20 6.76 3.18
C PRO A 157 5.79 8.04 3.89
N LEU A 158 5.53 9.12 3.15
CA LEU A 158 5.07 10.38 3.74
C LEU A 158 3.67 10.24 4.36
N LEU A 159 2.76 9.55 3.68
CA LEU A 159 1.43 9.25 4.21
C LEU A 159 1.49 8.36 5.45
N ALA A 160 2.37 7.34 5.45
CA ALA A 160 2.57 6.46 6.59
C ALA A 160 3.19 7.21 7.79
N ALA A 161 4.14 8.11 7.55
CA ALA A 161 4.70 8.96 8.61
C ALA A 161 3.61 9.82 9.26
N VAL A 162 2.78 10.49 8.47
CA VAL A 162 1.64 11.27 8.97
C VAL A 162 0.63 10.36 9.68
N GLY A 163 0.32 9.19 9.10
CA GLY A 163 -0.57 8.20 9.68
C GLY A 163 -0.07 7.66 11.03
N ASN A 164 1.22 7.40 11.16
CA ASN A 164 1.85 6.97 12.42
C ASN A 164 1.68 8.02 13.52
N VAL A 165 1.98 9.29 13.21
CA VAL A 165 1.80 10.39 14.16
C VAL A 165 0.34 10.52 14.58
N ILE A 166 -0.59 10.51 13.63
CA ILE A 166 -2.03 10.61 13.92
C ILE A 166 -2.52 9.38 14.71
N GLY A 167 -2.04 8.18 14.41
CA GLY A 167 -2.40 6.96 15.13
C GLY A 167 -1.90 6.96 16.56
N ILE A 168 -0.66 7.39 16.81
CA ILE A 168 -0.12 7.56 18.16
C ILE A 168 -0.91 8.63 18.92
N LEU A 169 -1.27 9.74 18.27
CA LEU A 169 -2.15 10.76 18.86
C LEU A 169 -3.54 10.19 19.21
N GLY A 170 -4.09 9.30 18.39
CA GLY A 170 -5.33 8.59 18.70
C GLY A 170 -5.24 7.76 19.98
N GLY A 171 -4.13 7.02 20.13
CA GLY A 171 -3.83 6.27 21.36
C GLY A 171 -3.61 7.17 22.58
N TYR A 172 -2.89 8.29 22.40
CA TYR A 172 -2.69 9.30 23.44
C TYR A 172 -4.01 9.94 23.90
N LEU A 173 -4.87 10.35 22.98
CA LEU A 173 -6.17 10.93 23.32
C LEU A 173 -7.01 9.97 24.17
N VAL A 174 -7.11 8.72 23.76
CA VAL A 174 -7.84 7.70 24.53
C VAL A 174 -7.16 7.41 25.86
N GLY A 175 -5.85 7.28 25.88
CA GLY A 175 -5.05 7.04 27.06
C GLY A 175 -5.26 8.09 28.14
N THR A 176 -5.24 9.37 27.77
CA THR A 176 -5.38 10.48 28.72
C THR A 176 -6.82 10.81 29.10
N THR A 177 -7.80 10.57 28.20
CA THR A 177 -9.21 10.96 28.46
C THR A 177 -10.08 9.84 29.02
N ARG A 178 -9.70 8.58 28.79
CA ARG A 178 -10.50 7.40 29.17
C ARG A 178 -9.79 6.48 30.15
N LEU A 179 -8.45 6.45 30.11
CA LEU A 179 -7.65 5.51 30.89
C LEU A 179 -6.86 6.19 32.02
N ASP A 180 -7.07 7.50 32.22
CA ASP A 180 -6.47 8.31 33.30
C ASP A 180 -4.92 8.30 33.32
N PHE A 181 -4.26 8.04 32.18
CA PHE A 181 -2.81 8.16 32.09
C PHE A 181 -2.36 9.60 32.22
N ASN A 182 -1.26 9.81 32.95
CA ASN A 182 -0.60 11.11 32.95
C ASN A 182 -0.06 11.45 31.55
N ALA A 183 -0.48 12.59 31.01
CA ALA A 183 -0.17 13.05 29.66
C ALA A 183 1.34 13.15 29.39
N ALA A 184 2.11 13.68 30.37
CA ALA A 184 3.57 13.82 30.22
C ALA A 184 4.26 12.45 30.20
N VAL A 185 3.88 11.56 31.12
CA VAL A 185 4.44 10.20 31.20
C VAL A 185 4.11 9.39 29.95
N TYR A 186 2.90 9.54 29.41
CA TYR A 186 2.51 8.86 28.15
C TYR A 186 3.42 9.26 27.00
N LEU A 187 3.65 10.57 26.80
CA LEU A 187 4.50 11.08 25.73
C LEU A 187 5.96 10.67 25.91
N THR A 188 6.50 10.80 27.11
CA THR A 188 7.89 10.39 27.40
C THR A 188 8.08 8.90 27.11
N ASN A 189 7.20 8.03 27.62
CA ASN A 189 7.27 6.59 27.35
C ASN A 189 7.14 6.24 25.87
N THR A 190 6.32 6.99 25.11
CA THR A 190 6.17 6.80 23.67
C THR A 190 7.45 7.13 22.92
N VAL A 191 8.08 8.28 23.22
CA VAL A 191 9.27 8.77 22.52
C VAL A 191 10.52 7.97 22.88
N ASP A 192 10.70 7.71 24.18
CA ASP A 192 11.90 7.00 24.68
C ASP A 192 11.97 5.52 24.24
N PHE A 193 10.80 4.94 23.92
CA PHE A 193 10.73 3.54 23.49
C PHE A 193 10.95 3.34 21.99
N LEU A 194 10.69 4.37 21.18
CA LEU A 194 10.80 4.27 19.71
C LEU A 194 12.25 4.44 19.28
N GLU A 195 12.77 3.45 18.61
CA GLU A 195 14.08 3.50 17.96
C GLU A 195 13.99 4.01 16.52
N ALA A 196 15.07 4.61 16.03
CA ALA A 196 15.15 5.06 14.64
C ALA A 196 14.96 3.91 13.64
N ALA A 197 15.39 2.70 14.00
CA ALA A 197 15.21 1.48 13.20
C ALA A 197 13.73 1.14 12.98
N ASP A 198 12.87 1.38 13.97
CA ASP A 198 11.42 1.14 13.88
C ASP A 198 10.79 2.02 12.82
N VAL A 199 11.12 3.31 12.88
CA VAL A 199 10.61 4.30 11.93
C VAL A 199 11.09 4.00 10.52
N VAL A 200 12.37 3.72 10.34
CA VAL A 200 12.96 3.40 9.02
C VAL A 200 12.33 2.15 8.44
N SER A 201 12.17 1.08 9.23
CA SER A 201 11.53 -0.15 8.76
C SER A 201 10.11 0.08 8.28
N GLY A 202 9.30 0.85 9.02
CA GLY A 202 7.95 1.23 8.65
C GLY A 202 7.89 2.05 7.35
N LEU A 203 8.79 3.02 7.18
CA LEU A 203 8.87 3.84 5.97
C LEU A 203 9.31 3.04 4.75
N VAL A 204 10.26 2.13 4.89
CA VAL A 204 10.68 1.23 3.80
C VAL A 204 9.54 0.31 3.39
N LYS A 205 8.81 -0.28 4.35
CA LYS A 205 7.60 -1.06 4.05
C LYS A 205 6.59 -0.23 3.25
N ALA A 206 6.31 1.00 3.70
CA ALA A 206 5.39 1.89 3.00
C ALA A 206 5.84 2.21 1.57
N ALA A 207 7.14 2.42 1.33
CA ALA A 207 7.67 2.63 -0.02
C ALA A 207 7.43 1.43 -0.94
N VAL A 208 7.69 0.22 -0.45
CA VAL A 208 7.41 -1.02 -1.18
C VAL A 208 5.91 -1.17 -1.47
N PHE A 209 5.05 -0.84 -0.51
CA PHE A 209 3.60 -0.90 -0.71
C PHE A 209 3.14 0.12 -1.77
N GLY A 210 3.72 1.32 -1.78
CA GLY A 210 3.47 2.34 -2.81
C GLY A 210 3.83 1.86 -4.20
N PHE A 211 4.98 1.24 -4.32
CA PHE A 211 5.42 0.63 -5.56
C PHE A 211 4.43 -0.45 -6.05
N ILE A 212 4.01 -1.36 -5.16
CA ILE A 212 3.05 -2.43 -5.47
C ILE A 212 1.70 -1.86 -5.92
N VAL A 213 1.15 -0.89 -5.19
CA VAL A 213 -0.16 -0.27 -5.48
C VAL A 213 -0.19 0.33 -6.88
N ALA A 214 0.80 1.16 -7.22
CA ALA A 214 0.83 1.80 -8.53
C ALA A 214 1.15 0.81 -9.67
N LEU A 215 2.06 -0.14 -9.43
CA LEU A 215 2.40 -1.18 -10.40
C LEU A 215 1.17 -2.01 -10.77
N MET A 216 0.43 -2.50 -9.76
CA MET A 216 -0.74 -3.33 -9.98
C MET A 216 -1.90 -2.53 -10.57
N GLY A 217 -2.10 -1.28 -10.16
CA GLY A 217 -3.07 -0.37 -10.76
C GLY A 217 -2.82 -0.17 -12.25
N CYS A 218 -1.59 0.14 -12.63
CA CYS A 218 -1.20 0.30 -14.04
C CYS A 218 -1.26 -1.02 -14.80
N TYR A 219 -0.79 -2.12 -14.22
CA TYR A 219 -0.82 -3.44 -14.86
C TYR A 219 -2.24 -3.87 -15.24
N HIS A 220 -3.17 -3.80 -14.28
CA HIS A 220 -4.55 -4.20 -14.54
C HIS A 220 -5.27 -3.21 -15.46
N GLY A 221 -4.98 -1.92 -15.36
CA GLY A 221 -5.49 -0.91 -16.30
C GLY A 221 -5.05 -1.17 -17.72
N MET A 222 -3.76 -1.38 -17.95
CA MET A 222 -3.19 -1.72 -19.28
C MET A 222 -3.72 -3.04 -19.84
N ASN A 223 -4.14 -3.97 -18.98
CA ASN A 223 -4.69 -5.27 -19.37
C ASN A 223 -6.21 -5.34 -19.20
N SER A 224 -6.91 -4.20 -19.12
CA SER A 224 -8.36 -4.17 -19.00
C SER A 224 -9.04 -4.80 -20.23
N GLY A 225 -10.18 -5.44 -19.98
CA GLY A 225 -11.07 -5.93 -21.03
C GLY A 225 -11.82 -4.80 -21.73
N ARG A 226 -12.60 -5.13 -22.75
CA ARG A 226 -13.41 -4.16 -23.51
C ARG A 226 -14.60 -3.65 -22.70
N GLY A 227 -14.93 -2.38 -22.89
CA GLY A 227 -16.10 -1.73 -22.33
C GLY A 227 -16.05 -1.50 -20.82
N ALA A 228 -17.10 -0.89 -20.25
CA ALA A 228 -17.17 -0.52 -18.84
C ALA A 228 -17.01 -1.72 -17.87
N GLN A 229 -17.54 -2.89 -18.23
CA GLN A 229 -17.36 -4.10 -17.44
C GLN A 229 -15.90 -4.55 -17.37
N GLY A 230 -15.14 -4.40 -18.47
CA GLY A 230 -13.72 -4.71 -18.49
C GLY A 230 -12.92 -3.81 -17.57
N VAL A 231 -13.22 -2.52 -17.59
CA VAL A 231 -12.62 -1.52 -16.67
C VAL A 231 -12.98 -1.82 -15.22
N GLY A 232 -14.25 -2.10 -14.92
CA GLY A 232 -14.69 -2.44 -13.56
C GLY A 232 -14.01 -3.70 -12.99
N ARG A 233 -13.79 -4.74 -13.81
CA ARG A 233 -13.02 -5.91 -13.40
C ARG A 233 -11.54 -5.57 -13.16
N ALA A 234 -10.95 -4.72 -13.99
CA ALA A 234 -9.57 -4.29 -13.82
C ALA A 234 -9.37 -3.53 -12.50
N THR A 235 -10.30 -2.65 -12.11
CA THR A 235 -10.25 -1.94 -10.82
C THR A 235 -10.29 -2.90 -9.63
N THR A 236 -11.24 -3.84 -9.64
CA THR A 236 -11.34 -4.85 -8.57
C THR A 236 -10.08 -5.70 -8.49
N ASN A 237 -9.58 -6.19 -9.61
CA ASN A 237 -8.37 -7.00 -9.65
C ASN A 237 -7.14 -6.22 -9.20
N ALA A 238 -7.04 -4.93 -9.51
CA ALA A 238 -5.95 -4.06 -9.05
C ALA A 238 -5.93 -3.95 -7.52
N VAL A 239 -7.09 -3.72 -6.90
CA VAL A 239 -7.21 -3.63 -5.44
C VAL A 239 -6.86 -4.96 -4.78
N VAL A 240 -7.47 -6.06 -5.23
CA VAL A 240 -7.28 -7.39 -4.63
C VAL A 240 -5.82 -7.84 -4.74
N SER A 241 -5.23 -7.72 -5.92
CA SER A 241 -3.82 -8.11 -6.12
C SER A 241 -2.86 -7.24 -5.33
N SER A 242 -3.09 -5.91 -5.27
CA SER A 242 -2.30 -5.00 -4.44
C SER A 242 -2.38 -5.38 -2.97
N SER A 243 -3.59 -5.63 -2.45
CA SER A 243 -3.78 -5.98 -1.03
C SER A 243 -3.11 -7.28 -0.66
N ILE A 244 -3.23 -8.32 -1.50
CA ILE A 244 -2.55 -9.61 -1.28
C ILE A 244 -1.02 -9.44 -1.28
N LEU A 245 -0.48 -8.68 -2.25
CA LEU A 245 0.96 -8.45 -2.34
C LEU A 245 1.48 -7.57 -1.20
N ILE A 246 0.71 -6.59 -0.73
CA ILE A 246 1.05 -5.79 0.47
C ILE A 246 1.18 -6.70 1.69
N LEU A 247 0.18 -7.54 1.95
CA LEU A 247 0.22 -8.44 3.11
C LEU A 247 1.35 -9.46 3.03
N ALA A 248 1.58 -10.03 1.85
CA ALA A 248 2.69 -10.96 1.64
C ALA A 248 4.05 -10.27 1.81
N SER A 249 4.24 -9.10 1.20
CA SER A 249 5.50 -8.34 1.33
C SER A 249 5.70 -7.79 2.74
N ASN A 250 4.61 -7.45 3.46
CA ASN A 250 4.71 -7.05 4.87
C ASN A 250 5.35 -8.16 5.71
N TYR A 251 4.84 -9.38 5.58
CA TYR A 251 5.41 -10.53 6.30
C TYR A 251 6.90 -10.73 5.98
N LEU A 252 7.25 -10.74 4.69
CA LEU A 252 8.65 -10.92 4.26
C LEU A 252 9.58 -9.80 4.76
N LEU A 253 9.12 -8.56 4.70
CA LEU A 253 9.91 -7.41 5.19
C LEU A 253 10.04 -7.43 6.70
N THR A 254 9.00 -7.81 7.44
CA THR A 254 9.08 -7.99 8.89
C THR A 254 10.12 -9.05 9.25
N GLU A 255 10.12 -10.17 8.56
CA GLU A 255 11.12 -11.23 8.73
C GLU A 255 12.53 -10.70 8.49
N VAL A 256 12.75 -9.97 7.39
CA VAL A 256 14.09 -9.41 7.05
C VAL A 256 14.59 -8.39 8.07
N PHE A 257 13.70 -7.55 8.61
CA PHE A 257 14.10 -6.50 9.57
C PHE A 257 14.26 -6.98 11.00
N PHE A 258 13.53 -8.03 11.39
CA PHE A 258 13.38 -8.42 12.80
C PHE A 258 13.65 -9.90 13.08
N SER A 259 14.15 -10.68 12.11
CA SER A 259 14.50 -12.11 12.27
C SER A 259 15.93 -12.32 12.82
N ALA A 260 16.51 -11.34 13.51
CA ALA A 260 17.84 -11.47 14.11
C ALA A 260 17.78 -11.97 15.56
#